data_a448155da14d943a13db9ae6e794473a
#
_entry.id   a448155da14d943a13db9ae6e794473a
#
_cell.length_a   1.000
_cell.length_b   1.000
_cell.length_c   1.000
_cell.angle_alpha   90.00
_cell.angle_beta   90.00
_cell.angle_gamma   90.00
#
_symmetry.space_group_name_H-M   'P 1'
#
loop_
_entity.id
_entity.type
_entity.pdbx_description
1 polymer ?
#
loop_
_entity_poly.entity_id
_entity_poly.type
_entity_poly.pdbx_seq_one_letter_code
_entity_poly.pdbx_strand_id
1 'polypeptide(L)'
;MATPVVSLPVPAVVGMAIKGFSMRLGHFGYKSFHIGDTTLPSIGEGDLFIVASGSGETQTIYDLTKIAKSNNAIVFAITSNLQSRIGLLSDALILLDAPSKTKKVDGFTSIQPMTTLNEQCLTILFDSIVLNIMDATGETHDTMWNRHSNLE
;
A
#
# COMPACT_ATOMS: atom_id res chain seq x y z
N MET A 1 15.05 -16.12 3.49
CA MET A 1 13.78 -15.93 4.22
C MET A 1 13.02 -14.84 3.51
N ALA A 2 11.70 -14.97 3.31
CA ALA A 2 10.92 -13.91 2.70
C ALA A 2 10.87 -12.71 3.67
N THR A 3 11.10 -11.50 3.17
CA THR A 3 11.00 -10.25 3.95
C THR A 3 9.54 -10.03 4.34
N PRO A 4 9.22 -9.77 5.61
CA PRO A 4 7.86 -9.43 5.99
C PRO A 4 7.44 -8.13 5.30
N VAL A 5 6.18 -8.09 4.86
CA VAL A 5 5.58 -6.88 4.27
C VAL A 5 4.49 -6.41 5.21
N VAL A 6 4.60 -5.17 5.66
CA VAL A 6 3.61 -4.56 6.56
C VAL A 6 2.86 -3.48 5.82
N SER A 7 1.54 -3.56 5.81
CA SER A 7 0.69 -2.54 5.21
C SER A 7 -0.16 -1.83 6.26
N LEU A 8 -0.40 -0.52 6.07
CA LEU A 8 -1.21 0.27 6.98
C LEU A 8 -2.71 0.13 6.67
N PRO A 9 -3.55 -0.11 7.68
CA PRO A 9 -4.98 0.14 7.54
C PRO A 9 -5.19 1.66 7.51
N VAL A 10 -5.70 2.15 6.40
CA VAL A 10 -6.18 3.53 6.32
C VAL A 10 -7.68 3.49 6.54
N PRO A 11 -8.28 4.44 7.28
CA PRO A 11 -9.72 4.47 7.49
C PRO A 11 -10.49 4.35 6.18
N ALA A 12 -11.50 3.50 6.15
CA ALA A 12 -12.40 3.25 5.03
C ALA A 12 -11.77 2.52 3.81
N VAL A 13 -12.03 2.95 2.60
CA VAL A 13 -11.88 2.21 1.34
C VAL A 13 -10.42 2.07 0.90
N VAL A 14 -9.56 3.05 1.21
CA VAL A 14 -8.11 2.92 0.94
C VAL A 14 -7.51 1.72 1.68
N GLY A 15 -7.97 1.47 2.91
CA GLY A 15 -7.60 0.29 3.68
C GLY A 15 -8.03 -1.02 3.03
N MET A 16 -9.17 -1.02 2.31
CA MET A 16 -9.63 -2.21 1.58
C MET A 16 -8.75 -2.50 0.36
N ALA A 17 -8.33 -1.49 -0.40
CA ALA A 17 -7.40 -1.66 -1.52
C ALA A 17 -6.05 -2.24 -1.04
N ILE A 18 -5.52 -1.73 0.05
CA ILE A 18 -4.29 -2.25 0.67
C ILE A 18 -4.47 -3.70 1.14
N LYS A 19 -5.61 -4.06 1.72
CA LYS A 19 -5.90 -5.44 2.13
C LYS A 19 -5.95 -6.39 0.93
N GLY A 20 -6.57 -5.99 -0.16
CA GLY A 20 -6.55 -6.75 -1.41
C GLY A 20 -5.13 -6.98 -1.92
N PHE A 21 -4.30 -5.95 -1.93
CA PHE A 21 -2.90 -6.06 -2.32
C PHE A 21 -2.10 -6.97 -1.37
N SER A 22 -2.29 -6.83 -0.05
CA SER A 22 -1.65 -7.69 0.96
C SER A 22 -1.99 -9.17 0.76
N MET A 23 -3.25 -9.48 0.42
CA MET A 23 -3.66 -10.83 0.05
C MET A 23 -2.86 -11.34 -1.16
N ARG A 24 -2.69 -10.53 -2.22
CA ARG A 24 -1.88 -10.90 -3.38
C ARG A 24 -0.41 -11.14 -3.02
N LEU A 25 0.16 -10.33 -2.12
CA LEU A 25 1.51 -10.56 -1.60
C LEU A 25 1.61 -11.92 -0.86
N GLY A 26 0.57 -12.31 -0.14
CA GLY A 26 0.45 -13.64 0.44
C GLY A 26 0.48 -14.76 -0.60
N HIS A 27 -0.19 -14.57 -1.75
CA HIS A 27 -0.15 -15.52 -2.86
C HIS A 27 1.23 -15.63 -3.52
N PHE A 28 2.07 -14.60 -3.43
CA PHE A 28 3.49 -14.68 -3.80
C PHE A 28 4.35 -15.38 -2.75
N GLY A 29 3.81 -15.70 -1.57
CA GLY A 29 4.54 -16.31 -0.47
C GLY A 29 5.21 -15.31 0.47
N TYR A 30 4.95 -13.99 0.31
CA TYR A 30 5.42 -12.99 1.26
C TYR A 30 4.61 -13.02 2.55
N LYS A 31 5.26 -12.75 3.67
CA LYS A 31 4.58 -12.51 4.94
C LYS A 31 4.03 -11.08 4.94
N SER A 32 2.73 -10.94 4.89
CA SER A 32 2.05 -9.66 4.82
C SER A 32 1.10 -9.48 6.00
N PHE A 33 1.14 -8.31 6.62
CA PHE A 33 0.39 -7.98 7.82
C PHE A 33 -0.25 -6.61 7.72
N HIS A 34 -1.30 -6.38 8.49
CA HIS A 34 -1.94 -5.07 8.60
C HIS A 34 -1.74 -4.48 9.99
N ILE A 35 -1.58 -3.17 10.06
CA ILE A 35 -1.63 -2.47 11.35
C ILE A 35 -3.02 -2.68 11.96
N GLY A 36 -3.04 -3.14 13.20
CA GLY A 36 -4.27 -3.51 13.91
C GLY A 36 -4.56 -5.00 13.97
N ASP A 37 -3.83 -5.81 13.20
CA ASP A 37 -3.90 -7.26 13.36
C ASP A 37 -3.24 -7.67 14.69
N THR A 38 -3.86 -8.58 15.42
CA THR A 38 -3.34 -9.07 16.70
C THR A 38 -2.06 -9.89 16.55
N THR A 39 -1.80 -10.37 15.33
CA THR A 39 -0.61 -11.18 14.98
C THR A 39 0.49 -10.36 14.32
N LEU A 40 0.36 -9.03 14.29
CA LEU A 40 1.35 -8.14 13.70
C LEU A 40 2.70 -8.27 14.43
N PRO A 41 3.78 -8.66 13.76
CA PRO A 41 5.12 -8.70 14.36
C PRO A 41 5.69 -7.28 14.51
N SER A 42 6.79 -7.16 15.26
CA SER A 42 7.60 -5.94 15.23
C SER A 42 8.17 -5.70 13.85
N ILE A 43 8.25 -4.44 13.45
CA ILE A 43 8.90 -4.01 12.20
C ILE A 43 10.36 -3.67 12.45
N GLY A 44 11.25 -3.99 11.50
CA GLY A 44 12.68 -3.77 11.64
C GLY A 44 13.43 -3.69 10.31
N GLU A 45 14.75 -3.76 10.40
CA GLU A 45 15.63 -3.75 9.22
C GLU A 45 15.28 -4.89 8.25
N GLY A 46 15.21 -4.57 6.97
CA GLY A 46 14.84 -5.51 5.90
C GLY A 46 13.33 -5.67 5.69
N ASP A 47 12.49 -5.07 6.54
CA ASP A 47 11.06 -5.07 6.35
C ASP A 47 10.61 -3.93 5.43
N LEU A 48 9.52 -4.15 4.71
CA LEU A 48 8.90 -3.18 3.84
C LEU A 48 7.59 -2.66 4.46
N PHE A 49 7.55 -1.35 4.72
CA PHE A 49 6.37 -0.64 5.19
C PHE A 49 5.67 0.06 4.03
N ILE A 50 4.51 -0.45 3.61
CA ILE A 50 3.76 0.12 2.49
C ILE A 50 2.68 1.04 3.04
N VAL A 51 2.68 2.28 2.59
CA VAL A 51 1.73 3.30 3.03
C VAL A 51 1.04 3.96 1.83
N ALA A 52 -0.30 4.01 1.86
CA ALA A 52 -1.09 4.77 0.90
C ALA A 52 -1.86 5.89 1.60
N SER A 53 -1.63 7.12 1.16
CA SER A 53 -2.30 8.30 1.70
C SER A 53 -2.42 9.37 0.61
N GLY A 54 -3.64 9.64 0.14
CA GLY A 54 -3.87 10.63 -0.92
C GLY A 54 -3.26 12.00 -0.58
N SER A 55 -3.49 12.55 0.61
CA SER A 55 -2.86 13.80 1.04
C SER A 55 -1.39 13.66 1.43
N GLY A 56 -0.99 12.48 1.92
CA GLY A 56 0.30 12.27 2.57
C GLY A 56 0.47 13.00 3.91
N GLU A 57 -0.63 13.54 4.49
CA GLU A 57 -0.62 14.40 5.66
C GLU A 57 -1.39 13.83 6.86
N THR A 58 -1.97 12.63 6.72
CA THR A 58 -2.76 12.01 7.79
C THR A 58 -1.89 11.74 9.00
N GLN A 59 -2.16 12.39 10.13
CA GLN A 59 -1.29 12.41 11.31
C GLN A 59 -0.95 11.01 11.82
N THR A 60 -1.94 10.15 12.00
CA THR A 60 -1.73 8.76 12.47
C THR A 60 -0.80 7.98 11.54
N ILE A 61 -0.97 8.14 10.22
CA ILE A 61 -0.15 7.45 9.22
C ILE A 61 1.28 8.00 9.24
N TYR A 62 1.42 9.32 9.36
CA TYR A 62 2.72 9.96 9.50
C TYR A 62 3.49 9.47 10.74
N ASP A 63 2.81 9.35 11.88
CA ASP A 63 3.45 8.86 13.11
C ASP A 63 3.89 7.40 12.99
N LEU A 64 3.07 6.55 12.39
CA LEU A 64 3.43 5.15 12.10
C LEU A 64 4.59 5.06 11.10
N THR A 65 4.62 5.94 10.09
CA THR A 65 5.74 6.02 9.13
C THR A 65 7.05 6.39 9.85
N LYS A 66 7.01 7.33 10.80
CA LYS A 66 8.19 7.67 11.62
C LYS A 66 8.67 6.47 12.44
N ILE A 67 7.74 5.71 13.04
CA ILE A 67 8.08 4.50 13.79
C ILE A 67 8.75 3.48 12.87
N ALA A 68 8.23 3.23 11.69
CA ALA A 68 8.84 2.32 10.72
C ALA A 68 10.25 2.77 10.34
N LYS A 69 10.45 4.05 10.04
CA LYS A 69 11.77 4.63 9.75
C LYS A 69 12.74 4.51 10.93
N SER A 70 12.29 4.78 12.14
CA SER A 70 13.15 4.67 13.33
C SER A 70 13.60 3.25 13.65
N ASN A 71 12.90 2.25 13.10
CA ASN A 71 13.27 0.83 13.16
C ASN A 71 13.99 0.32 11.90
N ASN A 72 14.50 1.22 11.07
CA ASN A 72 15.24 0.92 9.83
C ASN A 72 14.45 0.12 8.77
N ALA A 73 13.12 0.15 8.80
CA ALA A 73 12.31 -0.42 7.74
C ALA A 73 12.37 0.44 6.47
N ILE A 74 12.25 -0.20 5.31
CA ILE A 74 12.10 0.49 4.03
C ILE A 74 10.66 1.00 3.92
N VAL A 75 10.48 2.28 3.69
CA VAL A 75 9.16 2.89 3.51
C VAL A 75 8.86 3.11 2.04
N PHE A 76 7.81 2.48 1.56
CA PHE A 76 7.25 2.70 0.23
C PHE A 76 5.91 3.42 0.32
N ALA A 77 5.83 4.63 -0.22
CA ALA A 77 4.64 5.45 -0.16
C ALA A 77 3.89 5.54 -1.50
N ILE A 78 2.57 5.60 -1.43
CA ILE A 78 1.70 5.96 -2.55
C ILE A 78 0.89 7.18 -2.12
N THR A 79 1.09 8.30 -2.79
CA THR A 79 0.47 9.58 -2.40
C THR A 79 0.16 10.43 -3.63
N SER A 80 -0.78 11.35 -3.50
CA SER A 80 -1.05 12.37 -4.53
C SER A 80 -0.21 13.64 -4.33
N ASN A 81 0.67 13.69 -3.31
CA ASN A 81 1.49 14.86 -2.98
C ASN A 81 2.92 14.45 -2.62
N LEU A 82 3.85 14.64 -3.56
CA LEU A 82 5.27 14.31 -3.37
C LEU A 82 5.93 15.09 -2.23
N GLN A 83 5.47 16.31 -1.97
CA GLN A 83 6.02 17.20 -0.94
C GLN A 83 5.35 17.04 0.42
N SER A 84 4.49 16.03 0.57
CA SER A 84 3.85 15.72 1.83
C SER A 84 4.85 15.16 2.85
N ARG A 85 4.50 15.27 4.14
CA ARG A 85 5.34 14.73 5.23
C ARG A 85 5.65 13.24 5.06
N ILE A 86 4.67 12.45 4.61
CA ILE A 86 4.86 11.01 4.36
C ILE A 86 5.74 10.82 3.12
N GLY A 87 5.50 11.57 2.03
CA GLY A 87 6.31 11.52 0.82
C GLY A 87 7.79 11.80 1.10
N LEU A 88 8.08 12.82 1.89
CA LEU A 88 9.46 13.20 2.25
C LEU A 88 10.16 12.21 3.18
N LEU A 89 9.42 11.38 3.93
CA LEU A 89 9.97 10.33 4.79
C LEU A 89 10.19 9.01 4.06
N SER A 90 9.59 8.81 2.90
CA SER A 90 9.64 7.53 2.19
C SER A 90 10.98 7.33 1.47
N ASP A 91 11.40 6.08 1.38
CA ASP A 91 12.60 5.68 0.61
C ASP A 91 12.30 5.53 -0.88
N ALA A 92 11.07 5.15 -1.18
CA ALA A 92 10.53 5.10 -2.53
C ALA A 92 9.06 5.51 -2.51
N LEU A 93 8.59 6.11 -3.60
CA LEU A 93 7.20 6.52 -3.70
C LEU A 93 6.66 6.44 -5.13
N ILE A 94 5.34 6.25 -5.21
CA ILE A 94 4.58 6.43 -6.44
C ILE A 94 3.65 7.64 -6.26
N LEU A 95 3.70 8.57 -7.22
CA LEU A 95 2.72 9.64 -7.32
C LEU A 95 1.45 9.07 -7.97
N LEU A 96 0.38 8.99 -7.19
CA LEU A 96 -0.95 8.67 -7.71
C LEU A 96 -1.68 9.99 -7.99
N ASP A 97 -1.56 10.50 -9.21
CA ASP A 97 -2.15 11.79 -9.59
C ASP A 97 -3.65 11.64 -9.87
N ALA A 98 -4.39 11.36 -8.82
CA ALA A 98 -5.84 11.23 -8.82
C ALA A 98 -6.47 12.18 -7.80
N PRO A 99 -7.68 12.70 -8.06
CA PRO A 99 -8.38 13.57 -7.11
C PRO A 99 -8.55 12.90 -5.75
N SER A 100 -8.37 13.69 -4.70
CA SER A 100 -8.61 13.26 -3.31
C SER A 100 -9.47 14.31 -2.59
N LYS A 101 -9.80 14.08 -1.32
CA LYS A 101 -10.55 15.07 -0.52
C LYS A 101 -9.89 16.44 -0.47
N THR A 102 -8.56 16.48 -0.54
CA THR A 102 -7.76 17.70 -0.36
C THR A 102 -7.04 18.14 -1.62
N LYS A 103 -7.03 17.32 -2.67
CA LYS A 103 -6.35 17.62 -3.93
C LYS A 103 -7.33 17.56 -5.10
N LYS A 104 -7.39 18.64 -5.86
CA LYS A 104 -7.98 18.66 -7.20
C LYS A 104 -6.87 18.42 -8.22
N VAL A 105 -7.22 17.78 -9.32
CA VAL A 105 -6.32 17.61 -10.48
C VAL A 105 -6.78 18.61 -11.55
N ASP A 106 -5.89 19.45 -12.02
CA ASP A 106 -6.20 20.46 -13.03
C ASP A 106 -6.70 19.81 -14.32
N GLY A 107 -7.77 20.36 -14.89
CA GLY A 107 -8.38 19.84 -16.10
C GLY A 107 -9.20 18.57 -15.94
N PHE A 108 -9.35 18.07 -14.70
CA PHE A 108 -10.13 16.87 -14.42
C PHE A 108 -11.17 17.11 -13.31
N THR A 109 -12.42 16.80 -13.61
CA THR A 109 -13.52 16.86 -12.64
C THR A 109 -14.16 15.49 -12.50
N SER A 110 -14.13 14.92 -11.30
CA SER A 110 -14.82 13.67 -10.98
C SER A 110 -16.22 13.96 -10.44
N ILE A 111 -17.21 13.24 -10.93
CA ILE A 111 -18.58 13.23 -10.35
C ILE A 111 -18.67 12.28 -9.15
N GLN A 112 -17.64 11.48 -8.89
CA GLN A 112 -17.63 10.54 -7.79
C GLN A 112 -17.38 11.26 -6.47
N PRO A 113 -18.08 10.85 -5.38
CA PRO A 113 -17.96 11.54 -4.11
C PRO A 113 -16.60 11.28 -3.44
N MET A 114 -16.16 12.26 -2.68
CA MET A 114 -14.98 12.19 -1.79
C MET A 114 -13.70 11.70 -2.49
N THR A 115 -13.13 10.56 -2.04
CA THR A 115 -11.88 9.97 -2.56
C THR A 115 -12.12 8.77 -3.46
N THR A 116 -13.35 8.47 -3.83
CA THR A 116 -13.71 7.24 -4.55
C THR A 116 -12.85 6.99 -5.78
N LEU A 117 -12.61 8.01 -6.61
CA LEU A 117 -11.78 7.84 -7.79
C LEU A 117 -10.31 7.52 -7.43
N ASN A 118 -9.76 8.19 -6.42
CA ASN A 118 -8.40 7.90 -5.95
C ASN A 118 -8.28 6.44 -5.45
N GLU A 119 -9.30 5.95 -4.77
CA GLU A 119 -9.36 4.57 -4.26
C GLU A 119 -9.45 3.54 -5.38
N GLN A 120 -10.22 3.81 -6.43
CA GLN A 120 -10.28 2.98 -7.63
C GLN A 120 -8.93 2.97 -8.37
N CYS A 121 -8.31 4.14 -8.54
CA CYS A 121 -6.98 4.25 -9.14
C CYS A 121 -5.93 3.48 -8.32
N LEU A 122 -6.01 3.53 -6.99
CA LEU A 122 -5.12 2.80 -6.10
C LEU A 122 -5.28 1.28 -6.27
N THR A 123 -6.51 0.79 -6.39
CA THR A 123 -6.79 -0.63 -6.64
C THR A 123 -6.19 -1.09 -7.97
N ILE A 124 -6.40 -0.33 -9.04
CA ILE A 124 -5.83 -0.62 -10.36
C ILE A 124 -4.29 -0.57 -10.32
N LEU A 125 -3.72 0.39 -9.61
CA LEU A 125 -2.27 0.49 -9.42
C LEU A 125 -1.72 -0.76 -8.72
N PHE A 126 -2.35 -1.23 -7.65
CA PHE A 126 -1.93 -2.44 -6.96
C PHE A 126 -2.02 -3.67 -7.84
N ASP A 127 -3.09 -3.84 -8.61
CA ASP A 127 -3.20 -4.94 -9.56
C ASP A 127 -2.13 -4.86 -10.66
N SER A 128 -1.78 -3.65 -11.11
CA SER A 128 -0.67 -3.45 -12.05
C SER A 128 0.69 -3.82 -11.43
N ILE A 129 0.92 -3.49 -10.16
CA ILE A 129 2.13 -3.89 -9.42
C ILE A 129 2.18 -5.43 -9.30
N VAL A 130 1.06 -6.09 -9.02
CA VAL A 130 0.97 -7.57 -8.97
C VAL A 130 1.41 -8.18 -10.29
N LEU A 131 0.93 -7.68 -11.43
CA LEU A 131 1.34 -8.17 -12.75
C LEU A 131 2.84 -7.98 -13.00
N ASN A 132 3.39 -6.83 -12.61
CA ASN A 132 4.84 -6.59 -12.73
C ASN A 132 5.67 -7.53 -11.84
N ILE A 133 5.19 -7.85 -10.62
CA ILE A 133 5.85 -8.81 -9.74
C ILE A 133 5.81 -10.21 -10.37
N MET A 134 4.67 -10.62 -10.92
CA MET A 134 4.54 -11.91 -11.63
C MET A 134 5.56 -12.02 -12.76
N ASP A 135 5.67 -10.99 -13.59
CA ASP A 135 6.63 -10.95 -14.71
C ASP A 135 8.09 -11.04 -14.21
N ALA A 136 8.42 -10.25 -13.19
CA ALA A 136 9.77 -10.19 -12.64
C ALA A 136 10.20 -11.46 -11.90
N THR A 137 9.25 -12.21 -11.32
CA THR A 137 9.54 -13.41 -10.50
C THR A 137 9.27 -14.73 -11.21
N GLY A 138 8.61 -14.68 -12.36
CA GLY A 138 8.15 -15.87 -13.08
C GLY A 138 6.94 -16.56 -12.42
N GLU A 139 6.28 -15.91 -11.50
CA GLU A 139 5.05 -16.44 -10.88
C GLU A 139 3.90 -16.45 -11.88
N THR A 140 3.06 -17.46 -11.78
CA THR A 140 1.91 -17.68 -12.65
C THR A 140 0.63 -17.77 -11.84
N HIS A 141 -0.51 -17.77 -12.51
CA HIS A 141 -1.79 -18.05 -11.87
C HIS A 141 -1.74 -19.35 -11.06
N ASP A 142 -1.21 -20.42 -11.64
CA ASP A 142 -1.19 -21.75 -11.01
C ASP A 142 -0.29 -21.79 -9.78
N THR A 143 0.89 -21.14 -9.83
CA THR A 143 1.80 -21.09 -8.66
C THR A 143 1.20 -20.26 -7.52
N MET A 144 0.51 -19.19 -7.84
CA MET A 144 -0.19 -18.36 -6.86
C MET A 144 -1.42 -19.07 -6.29
N TRP A 145 -2.17 -19.81 -7.14
CA TRP A 145 -3.33 -20.59 -6.72
C TRP A 145 -2.98 -21.64 -5.66
N ASN A 146 -1.83 -22.27 -5.77
CA ASN A 146 -1.36 -23.23 -4.77
C ASN A 146 -1.16 -22.66 -3.36
N ARG A 147 -1.11 -21.32 -3.25
CA ARG A 147 -0.98 -20.59 -1.98
C ARG A 147 -2.29 -19.87 -1.60
N HIS A 148 -3.33 -20.03 -2.41
CA HIS A 148 -4.65 -19.48 -2.09
C HIS A 148 -5.26 -20.21 -0.89
N SER A 149 -6.12 -19.51 -0.12
CA SER A 149 -6.84 -20.10 1.00
C SER A 149 -7.68 -21.30 0.52
N ASN A 150 -7.60 -22.40 1.26
CA ASN A 150 -8.45 -23.58 1.05
C ASN A 150 -9.62 -23.65 2.04
N LEU A 151 -9.89 -22.54 2.73
CA LEU A 151 -10.99 -22.43 3.71
C LEU A 151 -12.21 -21.68 3.14
N GLU A 152 -12.24 -21.45 1.83
CA GLU A 152 -13.35 -20.85 1.09
C GLU A 152 -14.16 -21.92 0.37
#